data_1500b064d6cac69824b773804316df51
#
_entry.id   1500b064d6cac69824b773804316df51
#
_cell.length_a   1.000
_cell.length_b   1.000
_cell.length_c   1.000
_cell.angle_alpha   90.00
_cell.angle_beta   90.00
_cell.angle_gamma   90.00
#
_symmetry.space_group_name_H-M   'P 1'
#
loop_
_entity.id
_entity.type
_entity.pdbx_description
1 polymer ?
#
loop_
_entity_poly.entity_id
_entity_poly.type
_entity_poly.pdbx_seq_one_letter_code
_entity_poly.pdbx_strand_id
1 'polypeptide(L)'
;ENKTVAMDGYKYHLCVENHLEPHHWTEKLSDAFVAMTLPFYAGDPLATECFPQESFIPIPLDDPQKAFEIIRKAMDGGEYEKRLPAIREARRLVLEKYNMFAQTAAVIHNHRGTGTVRPGATLKGRHVLRKNPLNALRELADTLAYKIRSRGRRGTGAGV
;
A
#
# COMPACT_ATOMS: atom_id res chain seq x y z
N GLU A 1 -16.85 13.15 -3.39
CA GLU A 1 -16.45 13.50 -2.02
C GLU A 1 -14.96 13.86 -2.01
N ASN A 2 -14.64 14.97 -1.34
CA ASN A 2 -13.26 15.44 -1.27
C ASN A 2 -12.56 14.80 -0.06
N LYS A 3 -11.63 13.89 -0.30
CA LYS A 3 -10.85 13.20 0.74
C LYS A 3 -10.08 14.14 1.66
N THR A 4 -9.67 15.31 1.17
CA THR A 4 -8.93 16.31 1.96
C THR A 4 -9.73 16.77 3.18
N VAL A 5 -11.04 16.92 3.06
CA VAL A 5 -11.90 17.34 4.18
C VAL A 5 -11.84 16.37 5.37
N ALA A 6 -11.63 15.08 5.10
CA ALA A 6 -11.55 14.04 6.13
C ALA A 6 -10.17 13.98 6.82
N MET A 7 -9.14 14.60 6.24
CA MET A 7 -7.76 14.50 6.72
C MET A 7 -7.18 15.84 7.18
N ASP A 8 -7.64 16.95 6.57
CA ASP A 8 -7.15 18.28 6.89
C ASP A 8 -7.45 18.66 8.35
N GLY A 9 -6.44 19.13 9.05
CA GLY A 9 -6.55 19.57 10.44
C GLY A 9 -6.41 18.47 11.50
N TYR A 10 -6.22 17.20 11.09
CA TYR A 10 -5.97 16.12 12.02
C TYR A 10 -4.48 15.81 12.14
N LYS A 11 -4.01 15.55 13.36
CA LYS A 11 -2.63 15.11 13.64
C LYS A 11 -2.44 13.61 13.41
N TYR A 12 -3.48 12.83 13.62
CA TYR A 12 -3.45 11.37 13.59
C TYR A 12 -4.49 10.83 12.62
N HIS A 13 -4.17 9.72 11.97
CA HIS A 13 -5.07 9.04 11.05
C HIS A 13 -5.02 7.52 11.24
N LEU A 14 -6.18 6.86 11.20
CA LEU A 14 -6.25 5.40 11.26
C LEU A 14 -6.18 4.83 9.85
N CYS A 15 -5.10 4.11 9.53
CA CYS A 15 -4.84 3.51 8.23
C CYS A 15 -4.86 1.99 8.34
N VAL A 16 -5.92 1.36 7.84
CA VAL A 16 -6.07 -0.09 7.82
C VAL A 16 -6.20 -0.57 6.39
N GLU A 17 -5.26 -1.42 5.97
CA GLU A 17 -5.31 -2.03 4.64
C GLU A 17 -6.27 -3.22 4.59
N ASN A 18 -6.83 -3.48 3.41
CA ASN A 18 -7.71 -4.62 3.22
C ASN A 18 -6.97 -5.96 3.25
N HIS A 19 -5.65 -5.93 3.02
CA HIS A 19 -4.78 -7.10 3.01
C HIS A 19 -3.47 -6.77 3.74
N LEU A 20 -3.02 -7.69 4.60
CA LEU A 20 -1.77 -7.57 5.37
C LEU A 20 -0.65 -8.35 4.66
N GLU A 21 -0.38 -8.02 3.41
CA GLU A 21 0.59 -8.71 2.57
C GLU A 21 1.87 -7.87 2.43
N PRO A 22 3.06 -8.51 2.35
CA PRO A 22 4.32 -7.82 2.07
C PRO A 22 4.26 -7.01 0.78
N HIS A 23 4.88 -5.82 0.78
CA HIS A 23 4.94 -4.89 -0.34
C HIS A 23 3.55 -4.44 -0.85
N HIS A 24 2.57 -4.42 0.03
CA HIS A 24 1.20 -4.02 -0.29
C HIS A 24 0.71 -2.88 0.59
N TRP A 25 1.35 -1.74 0.52
CA TRP A 25 0.78 -0.48 1.01
C TRP A 25 0.01 0.21 -0.12
N THR A 26 -1.01 0.97 0.22
CA THR A 26 -1.93 1.58 -0.75
C THR A 26 -2.07 3.09 -0.56
N GLU A 27 -3.03 3.68 -1.28
CA GLU A 27 -3.38 5.09 -1.15
C GLU A 27 -3.72 5.50 0.29
N LYS A 28 -4.16 4.57 1.14
CA LYS A 28 -4.52 4.91 2.53
C LYS A 28 -3.32 5.45 3.31
N LEU A 29 -2.17 4.76 3.18
CA LEU A 29 -0.94 5.19 3.84
C LEU A 29 -0.35 6.44 3.18
N SER A 30 -0.33 6.49 1.84
CA SER A 30 0.19 7.64 1.12
C SER A 30 -0.65 8.90 1.32
N ASP A 31 -1.98 8.80 1.34
CA ASP A 31 -2.88 9.92 1.60
C ASP A 31 -2.64 10.51 3.00
N ALA A 32 -2.42 9.64 4.01
CA ALA A 32 -2.08 10.09 5.36
C ALA A 32 -0.76 10.89 5.40
N PHE A 33 0.27 10.43 4.69
CA PHE A 33 1.54 11.18 4.60
C PHE A 33 1.38 12.48 3.84
N VAL A 34 0.63 12.49 2.74
CA VAL A 34 0.36 13.73 1.97
C VAL A 34 -0.39 14.74 2.82
N ALA A 35 -1.35 14.31 3.63
CA ALA A 35 -2.06 15.15 4.60
C ALA A 35 -1.24 15.53 5.83
N MET A 36 0.02 15.09 5.92
CA MET A 36 0.89 15.37 7.08
C MET A 36 0.34 14.84 8.41
N THR A 37 -0.40 13.75 8.41
CA THR A 37 -0.85 13.06 9.61
C THR A 37 0.13 11.98 10.05
N LEU A 38 0.12 11.59 11.31
CA LEU A 38 0.81 10.39 11.82
C LEU A 38 -0.15 9.21 11.75
N PRO A 39 0.08 8.24 10.83
CA PRO A 39 -0.80 7.09 10.71
C PRO A 39 -0.58 6.07 11.84
N PHE A 40 -1.70 5.62 12.44
CA PHE A 40 -1.77 4.32 13.10
C PHE A 40 -2.04 3.29 12.02
N TYR A 41 -1.05 2.45 11.73
CA TYR A 41 -1.04 1.65 10.51
C TYR A 41 -1.16 0.15 10.80
N ALA A 42 -2.10 -0.48 10.10
CA ALA A 42 -2.18 -1.93 9.99
C ALA A 42 -2.25 -2.30 8.51
N GLY A 43 -1.17 -2.88 7.98
CA GLY A 43 -1.05 -3.19 6.57
C GLY A 43 0.22 -3.96 6.25
N ASP A 44 0.98 -3.45 5.30
CA ASP A 44 2.22 -4.03 4.83
C ASP A 44 3.25 -4.19 5.97
N PRO A 45 3.67 -5.42 6.32
CA PRO A 45 4.68 -5.63 7.36
C PRO A 45 6.08 -5.13 6.96
N LEU A 46 6.31 -4.88 5.67
CA LEU A 46 7.57 -4.37 5.12
C LEU A 46 7.50 -2.88 4.72
N ALA A 47 6.51 -2.14 5.21
CA ALA A 47 6.36 -0.71 4.90
C ALA A 47 7.61 0.12 5.28
N THR A 48 8.41 -0.35 6.24
CA THR A 48 9.69 0.28 6.64
C THR A 48 10.79 0.20 5.57
N GLU A 49 10.65 -0.67 4.58
CA GLU A 49 11.55 -0.68 3.42
C GLU A 49 11.30 0.52 2.48
N CYS A 50 10.10 1.06 2.54
CA CYS A 50 9.69 2.20 1.72
C CYS A 50 9.71 3.53 2.46
N PHE A 51 9.39 3.53 3.75
CA PHE A 51 9.20 4.73 4.57
C PHE A 51 9.98 4.67 5.87
N PRO A 52 10.38 5.82 6.45
CA PRO A 52 11.02 5.85 7.76
C PRO A 52 10.15 5.16 8.82
N GLN A 53 10.75 4.36 9.66
CA GLN A 53 10.05 3.60 10.72
C GLN A 53 9.25 4.52 11.66
N GLU A 54 9.75 5.73 11.92
CA GLU A 54 9.11 6.71 12.77
C GLU A 54 7.94 7.43 12.09
N SER A 55 7.72 7.25 10.78
CA SER A 55 6.67 7.95 10.05
C SER A 55 5.27 7.40 10.30
N PHE A 56 5.14 6.23 10.90
CA PHE A 56 3.87 5.60 11.28
C PHE A 56 4.02 4.79 12.56
N ILE A 57 2.89 4.44 13.18
CA ILE A 57 2.83 3.60 14.38
C ILE A 57 2.06 2.32 14.02
N PRO A 58 2.71 1.13 14.03
CA PRO A 58 2.02 -0.12 13.79
C PRO A 58 1.00 -0.42 14.89
N ILE A 59 -0.19 -0.91 14.49
CA ILE A 59 -1.22 -1.38 15.40
C ILE A 59 -1.66 -2.80 15.04
N PRO A 60 -1.93 -3.67 16.04
CA PRO A 60 -2.50 -4.98 15.80
C PRO A 60 -4.00 -4.88 15.50
N LEU A 61 -4.50 -5.72 14.57
CA LEU A 61 -5.95 -5.82 14.29
C LEU A 61 -6.62 -6.96 15.06
N ASP A 62 -5.86 -7.93 15.48
CA ASP A 62 -6.30 -9.11 16.25
C ASP A 62 -6.47 -8.82 17.75
N ASP A 63 -5.92 -7.71 18.24
CA ASP A 63 -6.03 -7.23 19.60
C ASP A 63 -6.47 -5.76 19.65
N PRO A 64 -7.79 -5.48 19.59
CA PRO A 64 -8.32 -4.12 19.62
C PRO A 64 -8.00 -3.36 20.90
N GLN A 65 -7.88 -4.04 22.03
CA GLN A 65 -7.55 -3.42 23.30
C GLN A 65 -6.12 -2.86 23.29
N LYS A 66 -5.17 -3.68 22.82
CA LYS A 66 -3.78 -3.27 22.65
C LYS A 66 -3.64 -2.14 21.63
N ALA A 67 -4.38 -2.21 20.51
CA ALA A 67 -4.40 -1.14 19.53
C ALA A 67 -4.86 0.18 20.15
N PHE A 68 -5.94 0.15 20.93
CA PHE A 68 -6.45 1.33 21.64
C PHE A 68 -5.43 1.91 22.63
N GLU A 69 -4.74 1.06 23.40
CA GLU A 69 -3.68 1.49 24.32
C GLU A 69 -2.53 2.18 23.62
N ILE A 70 -2.09 1.63 22.45
CA ILE A 70 -1.05 2.23 21.62
C ILE A 70 -1.48 3.62 21.13
N ILE A 71 -2.70 3.73 20.59
CA ILE A 71 -3.26 5.00 20.10
C ILE A 71 -3.30 6.04 21.22
N ARG A 72 -3.89 5.69 22.37
CA ARG A 72 -4.00 6.58 23.51
C ARG A 72 -2.64 7.04 24.01
N LYS A 73 -1.69 6.11 24.21
CA LYS A 73 -0.33 6.42 24.64
C LYS A 73 0.38 7.37 23.67
N ALA A 74 0.20 7.18 22.38
CA ALA A 74 0.81 8.03 21.36
C ALA A 74 0.22 9.44 21.36
N MET A 75 -1.10 9.56 21.53
CA MET A 75 -1.77 10.85 21.61
C MET A 75 -1.38 11.61 22.88
N ASP A 76 -1.43 10.95 24.04
CA ASP A 76 -1.06 11.53 25.34
C ASP A 76 0.43 11.93 25.39
N GLY A 77 1.28 11.16 24.70
CA GLY A 77 2.71 11.38 24.59
C GLY A 77 3.15 12.43 23.56
N GLY A 78 2.22 12.98 22.77
CA GLY A 78 2.57 13.96 21.73
C GLY A 78 3.48 13.37 20.62
N GLU A 79 3.26 12.12 20.24
CA GLU A 79 4.10 11.42 19.26
C GLU A 79 4.08 12.08 17.87
N TYR A 80 3.01 12.78 17.52
CA TYR A 80 2.94 13.51 16.25
C TYR A 80 4.06 14.52 16.11
N GLU A 81 4.26 15.38 17.11
CA GLU A 81 5.26 16.45 17.09
C GLU A 81 6.69 15.87 17.05
N LYS A 82 6.95 14.82 17.79
CA LYS A 82 8.24 14.13 17.81
C LYS A 82 8.61 13.49 16.47
N ARG A 83 7.61 13.00 15.75
CA ARG A 83 7.76 12.25 14.50
C ARG A 83 7.57 13.09 13.24
N LEU A 84 7.31 14.39 13.38
CA LEU A 84 7.10 15.29 12.26
C LEU A 84 8.20 15.25 11.19
N PRO A 85 9.51 15.16 11.53
CA PRO A 85 10.56 15.02 10.52
C PRO A 85 10.41 13.75 9.67
N ALA A 86 10.06 12.61 10.28
CA ALA A 86 9.85 11.35 9.57
C ALA A 86 8.60 11.39 8.69
N ILE A 87 7.52 12.02 9.15
CA ILE A 87 6.30 12.23 8.35
C ILE A 87 6.60 13.10 7.12
N ARG A 88 7.38 14.17 7.27
CA ARG A 88 7.81 15.02 6.16
C ARG A 88 8.62 14.24 5.12
N GLU A 89 9.53 13.41 5.57
CA GLU A 89 10.32 12.56 4.67
C GLU A 89 9.44 11.52 3.97
N ALA A 90 8.52 10.86 4.68
CA ALA A 90 7.56 9.95 4.06
C ALA A 90 6.70 10.65 3.00
N ARG A 91 6.21 11.86 3.30
CA ARG A 91 5.50 12.69 2.32
C ARG A 91 6.36 12.99 1.09
N ARG A 92 7.61 13.39 1.29
CA ARG A 92 8.55 13.65 0.19
C ARG A 92 8.72 12.41 -0.69
N LEU A 93 8.91 11.24 -0.08
CA LEU A 93 9.02 9.96 -0.80
C LEU A 93 7.78 9.63 -1.61
N VAL A 94 6.58 9.86 -1.06
CA VAL A 94 5.32 9.68 -1.81
C VAL A 94 5.27 10.61 -3.01
N LEU A 95 5.57 11.90 -2.81
CA LEU A 95 5.43 12.92 -3.85
C LEU A 95 6.51 12.84 -4.93
N GLU A 96 7.73 12.39 -4.60
CA GLU A 96 8.87 12.42 -5.52
C GLU A 96 9.26 11.04 -6.06
N LYS A 97 9.11 9.98 -5.26
CA LYS A 97 9.58 8.64 -5.61
C LYS A 97 8.45 7.66 -5.90
N TYR A 98 7.41 7.61 -5.05
CA TYR A 98 6.40 6.57 -5.10
C TYR A 98 5.11 6.98 -5.82
N ASN A 99 5.03 8.16 -6.39
CA ASN A 99 3.92 8.53 -7.26
C ASN A 99 4.00 7.81 -8.62
N MET A 100 2.85 7.64 -9.25
CA MET A 100 2.73 6.89 -10.51
C MET A 100 3.64 7.46 -11.64
N PHE A 101 3.78 8.77 -11.72
CA PHE A 101 4.59 9.39 -12.78
C PHE A 101 6.09 9.13 -12.58
N ALA A 102 6.58 9.28 -11.34
CA ALA A 102 7.99 8.99 -11.02
C ALA A 102 8.32 7.52 -11.25
N GLN A 103 7.46 6.60 -10.80
CA GLN A 103 7.63 5.17 -11.02
C GLN A 103 7.61 4.81 -12.51
N THR A 104 6.66 5.36 -13.26
CA THR A 104 6.58 5.14 -14.71
C THR A 104 7.84 5.67 -15.43
N ALA A 105 8.28 6.87 -15.07
CA ALA A 105 9.50 7.46 -15.65
C ALA A 105 10.74 6.61 -15.33
N ALA A 106 10.86 6.09 -14.11
CA ALA A 106 11.95 5.20 -13.71
C ALA A 106 11.94 3.89 -14.51
N VAL A 107 10.77 3.27 -14.69
CA VAL A 107 10.63 2.05 -15.51
C VAL A 107 11.03 2.32 -16.96
N ILE A 108 10.55 3.41 -17.56
CA ILE A 108 10.89 3.79 -18.94
C ILE A 108 12.41 4.03 -19.05
N HIS A 109 12.99 4.78 -18.10
CA HIS A 109 14.42 5.08 -18.10
C HIS A 109 15.27 3.81 -18.03
N ASN A 110 14.94 2.91 -17.11
CA ASN A 110 15.70 1.68 -16.87
C ASN A 110 15.59 0.68 -18.03
N HIS A 111 14.50 0.74 -18.81
CA HIS A 111 14.29 -0.15 -19.97
C HIS A 111 14.55 0.55 -21.32
N ARG A 112 15.08 1.78 -21.30
CA ARG A 112 15.37 2.52 -22.52
C ARG A 112 16.45 1.82 -23.34
N GLY A 113 16.11 1.47 -24.58
CA GLY A 113 17.03 0.78 -25.50
C GLY A 113 17.10 -0.74 -25.34
N THR A 114 16.42 -1.34 -24.35
CA THR A 114 16.41 -2.80 -24.14
C THR A 114 15.24 -3.51 -24.82
N GLY A 115 14.22 -2.75 -25.23
CA GLY A 115 13.01 -3.29 -25.84
C GLY A 115 13.03 -3.23 -27.36
N THR A 116 12.49 -4.24 -28.01
CA THR A 116 12.14 -4.20 -29.43
C THR A 116 10.82 -3.48 -29.63
N VAL A 117 10.84 -2.39 -30.37
CA VAL A 117 9.60 -1.72 -30.80
C VAL A 117 8.86 -2.66 -31.75
N ARG A 118 7.64 -3.01 -31.41
CA ARG A 118 6.73 -3.77 -32.29
C ARG A 118 5.70 -2.80 -32.88
N PRO A 119 5.92 -2.28 -34.08
CA PRO A 119 4.96 -1.40 -34.75
C PRO A 119 3.60 -2.10 -34.87
N GLY A 120 2.51 -1.37 -34.56
CA GLY A 120 1.16 -1.92 -34.63
C GLY A 120 0.74 -2.82 -33.46
N ALA A 121 1.57 -2.93 -32.41
CA ALA A 121 1.17 -3.63 -31.20
C ALA A 121 -0.03 -2.94 -30.54
N THR A 122 -1.10 -3.69 -30.29
CA THR A 122 -2.32 -3.19 -29.66
C THR A 122 -2.47 -3.82 -28.28
N LEU A 123 -2.58 -3.01 -27.24
CA LEU A 123 -2.93 -3.46 -25.91
C LEU A 123 -4.44 -3.69 -25.84
N LYS A 124 -4.85 -4.95 -25.78
CA LYS A 124 -6.26 -5.32 -25.67
C LYS A 124 -6.69 -5.28 -24.22
N GLY A 125 -7.79 -4.58 -23.93
CA GLY A 125 -8.38 -4.60 -22.60
C GLY A 125 -8.86 -6.01 -22.20
N ARG A 126 -8.92 -6.27 -20.90
CA ARG A 126 -9.29 -7.58 -20.32
C ARG A 126 -10.62 -8.12 -20.85
N HIS A 127 -11.62 -7.25 -21.02
CA HIS A 127 -12.92 -7.63 -21.58
C HIS A 127 -12.85 -8.13 -23.03
N VAL A 128 -11.89 -7.65 -23.83
CA VAL A 128 -11.65 -8.12 -25.20
C VAL A 128 -10.92 -9.45 -25.20
N LEU A 129 -9.96 -9.63 -24.29
CA LEU A 129 -9.22 -10.89 -24.15
C LEU A 129 -10.14 -12.03 -23.70
N ARG A 130 -11.12 -11.75 -22.83
CA ARG A 130 -12.11 -12.72 -22.34
C ARG A 130 -13.08 -13.23 -23.41
N LYS A 131 -13.24 -12.52 -24.53
CA LYS A 131 -14.05 -13.01 -25.66
C LYS A 131 -13.43 -14.25 -26.33
N ASN A 132 -12.13 -14.48 -26.16
CA ASN A 132 -11.50 -15.71 -26.59
C ASN A 132 -11.66 -16.78 -25.50
N PRO A 133 -12.32 -17.92 -25.76
CA PRO A 133 -12.58 -18.96 -24.77
C PRO A 133 -11.32 -19.56 -24.14
N LEU A 134 -10.22 -19.65 -24.89
CA LEU A 134 -8.93 -20.14 -24.36
C LEU A 134 -8.34 -19.17 -23.31
N ASN A 135 -8.43 -17.87 -23.55
CA ASN A 135 -7.98 -16.87 -22.60
C ASN A 135 -8.87 -16.84 -21.34
N ALA A 136 -10.18 -17.02 -21.51
CA ALA A 136 -11.12 -17.10 -20.40
C ALA A 136 -10.85 -18.32 -19.51
N LEU A 137 -10.57 -19.47 -20.11
CA LEU A 137 -10.19 -20.69 -19.38
C LEU A 137 -8.86 -20.54 -18.64
N ARG A 138 -7.86 -19.93 -19.26
CA ARG A 138 -6.57 -19.64 -18.64
C ARG A 138 -6.73 -18.72 -17.43
N GLU A 139 -7.49 -17.65 -17.57
CA GLU A 139 -7.77 -16.72 -16.47
C GLU A 139 -8.53 -17.40 -15.30
N LEU A 140 -9.46 -18.31 -15.63
CA LEU A 140 -10.16 -19.10 -14.63
C LEU A 140 -9.18 -20.02 -13.87
N ALA A 141 -8.28 -20.69 -14.59
CA ALA A 141 -7.27 -21.55 -13.98
C ALA A 141 -6.31 -20.77 -13.08
N ASP A 142 -5.85 -19.59 -13.52
CA ASP A 142 -4.99 -18.71 -12.73
C ASP A 142 -5.70 -18.21 -11.46
N THR A 143 -6.98 -17.86 -11.58
CA THR A 143 -7.81 -17.43 -10.44
C THR A 143 -8.02 -18.57 -9.42
N LEU A 144 -8.25 -19.79 -9.90
CA LEU A 144 -8.38 -20.96 -9.02
C LEU A 144 -7.05 -21.28 -8.33
N ALA A 145 -5.95 -21.27 -9.08
CA ALA A 145 -4.61 -21.49 -8.53
C ALA A 145 -4.26 -20.47 -7.45
N TYR A 146 -4.59 -19.18 -7.68
CA TYR A 146 -4.41 -18.13 -6.68
C TYR A 146 -5.25 -18.39 -5.42
N LYS A 147 -6.54 -18.72 -5.57
CA LYS A 147 -7.42 -19.02 -4.42
C LYS A 147 -6.94 -20.22 -3.60
N ILE A 148 -6.40 -21.25 -4.25
CA ILE A 148 -5.84 -22.41 -3.57
C ILE A 148 -4.59 -22.02 -2.77
N ARG A 149 -3.67 -21.28 -3.39
CA ARG A 149 -2.45 -20.80 -2.73
C ARG A 149 -2.75 -19.86 -1.56
N SER A 150 -3.71 -18.96 -1.71
CA SER A 150 -4.09 -18.02 -0.65
C SER A 150 -4.78 -18.70 0.55
N ARG A 151 -5.53 -19.79 0.32
CA ARG A 151 -6.11 -20.60 1.40
C ARG A 151 -5.06 -21.39 2.18
N GLY A 152 -4.05 -21.93 1.50
CA GLY A 152 -2.94 -22.63 2.15
C GLY A 152 -2.11 -21.75 3.09
N ARG A 153 -1.96 -20.46 2.78
CA ARG A 153 -1.25 -19.49 3.63
C ARG A 153 -2.04 -19.07 4.88
N ARG A 154 -3.37 -19.09 4.85
CA ARG A 154 -4.21 -18.78 6.02
C ARG A 154 -4.25 -19.90 7.05
N GLY A 155 -3.88 -21.12 6.69
CA GLY A 155 -3.87 -22.29 7.60
C GLY A 155 -2.58 -22.45 8.41
N THR A 156 -1.51 -21.75 8.10
CA THR A 156 -0.20 -21.88 8.78
C THR A 156 0.10 -20.75 9.77
N GLY A 157 -0.81 -19.81 9.98
CA GLY A 157 -0.68 -18.67 10.90
C GLY A 157 -1.36 -18.83 12.26
N ALA A 158 -1.91 -20.01 12.58
CA ALA A 158 -2.50 -20.30 13.88
C ALA A 158 -1.57 -21.24 14.68
N GLY A 159 -0.50 -20.69 15.22
CA GLY A 159 0.38 -21.45 16.10
C GLY A 159 1.74 -20.75 16.26
N VAL A 160 1.80 -19.72 17.07
CA VAL A 160 2.83 -19.40 18.10
C VAL A 160 2.33 -18.18 18.87
#